data_dee975c1a33bb36276c828874deea396
#
_entry.id   dee975c1a33bb36276c828874deea396
#
_cell.length_a   1.000
_cell.length_b   1.000
_cell.length_c   1.000
_cell.angle_alpha   90.00
_cell.angle_beta   90.00
_cell.angle_gamma   90.00
#
_symmetry.space_group_name_H-M   'P 1'
#
loop_
_entity.id
_entity.type
_entity.pdbx_description
1 polymer ?
#
loop_
_entity_poly.entity_id
_entity_poly.type
_entity_poly.pdbx_seq_one_letter_code
_entity_poly.pdbx_strand_id
1 'polypeptide(L)'
;MKLKIVILTLLLGFNSAYSQNQIGDFKEKFELPERVKETSDLLFLDGKIITQNDSGNAVNLYEIDSLSGIIVRTFSISNATNTDWEDMAENDTHIFIADIGNNNGDRQDLKIYSILKSDFKNNTSISAEIISFYYEDQADFSSQPNSSNFDAEGTVVYENNLLIFSKNWADFETNVYKIPLNAGSYVASKVSSANVEGLITSAVHNADRFFLTGYDTSLKPFLIYIGFNRTPGVAIFSLGFTRVSLENELDQGSQVEAITNIGATGKYYISRENFSSTISETTFTFEQKLYEFYDETSPLLSILKNKLTLINIYPNPAAHKVNIKTNLSLSTIGVYNVLEKKIHISSLKSGIYYLKMQLKNLNSSIVRKIIKR
;
A
#
# COMPACT_ATOMS: atom_id res chain seq x y z
N MET A 1 25.23 60.89 -29.13
CA MET A 1 24.79 59.53 -29.46
C MET A 1 24.33 58.86 -28.16
N LYS A 2 23.01 58.80 -27.89
CA LYS A 2 22.48 58.26 -26.65
C LYS A 2 22.12 56.79 -26.88
N LEU A 3 22.78 55.88 -26.14
CA LEU A 3 22.56 54.42 -26.16
C LEU A 3 21.28 54.13 -25.39
N LYS A 4 20.25 53.61 -26.07
CA LYS A 4 19.04 53.10 -25.43
C LYS A 4 19.27 51.61 -25.05
N ILE A 5 19.35 51.32 -23.77
CA ILE A 5 19.33 49.95 -23.25
C ILE A 5 17.89 49.50 -23.23
N VAL A 6 17.54 48.48 -23.99
CA VAL A 6 16.26 47.78 -23.95
C VAL A 6 16.43 46.61 -22.97
N ILE A 7 15.78 46.69 -21.80
CA ILE A 7 15.70 45.60 -20.86
C ILE A 7 14.57 44.71 -21.31
N LEU A 8 14.89 43.49 -21.81
CA LEU A 8 13.92 42.43 -22.12
C LEU A 8 13.61 41.67 -20.83
N THR A 9 12.47 41.98 -20.23
CA THR A 9 11.99 41.26 -19.05
C THR A 9 11.43 39.91 -19.52
N LEU A 10 12.16 38.81 -19.25
CA LEU A 10 11.68 37.44 -19.47
C LEU A 10 10.67 37.11 -18.37
N LEU A 11 9.40 37.17 -18.69
CA LEU A 11 8.33 36.62 -17.85
C LEU A 11 8.42 35.08 -17.90
N LEU A 12 9.09 34.48 -16.92
CA LEU A 12 8.94 33.05 -16.61
C LEU A 12 7.53 32.84 -16.06
N GLY A 13 6.62 32.43 -16.93
CA GLY A 13 5.34 31.91 -16.53
C GLY A 13 5.55 30.65 -15.71
N PHE A 14 5.35 30.72 -14.40
CA PHE A 14 5.13 29.54 -13.59
C PHE A 14 3.82 28.92 -14.06
N ASN A 15 3.91 27.90 -14.89
CA ASN A 15 2.79 26.99 -15.09
C ASN A 15 2.59 26.29 -13.75
N SER A 16 1.59 26.71 -12.98
CA SER A 16 1.04 25.89 -11.91
C SER A 16 0.53 24.63 -12.57
N ALA A 17 1.31 23.56 -12.52
CA ALA A 17 0.81 22.24 -12.86
C ALA A 17 -0.32 21.97 -11.86
N TYR A 18 -1.55 21.97 -12.35
CA TYR A 18 -2.69 21.43 -11.60
C TYR A 18 -2.32 20.00 -11.26
N SER A 19 -2.17 19.71 -9.97
CA SER A 19 -2.05 18.35 -9.48
C SER A 19 -3.28 17.59 -9.99
N GLN A 20 -3.10 16.73 -11.00
CA GLN A 20 -4.10 15.71 -11.30
C GLN A 20 -4.30 14.91 -10.02
N ASN A 21 -5.55 14.63 -9.64
CA ASN A 21 -5.85 13.72 -8.56
C ASN A 21 -5.02 12.45 -8.76
N GLN A 22 -4.07 12.23 -7.85
CA GLN A 22 -3.16 11.09 -7.94
C GLN A 22 -3.83 9.79 -7.52
N ILE A 23 -4.94 9.92 -6.80
CA ILE A 23 -5.78 8.84 -6.29
C ILE A 23 -7.07 8.82 -7.10
N GLY A 24 -7.35 7.71 -7.75
CA GLY A 24 -8.58 7.49 -8.51
C GLY A 24 -9.42 6.35 -7.95
N ASP A 25 -10.73 6.42 -8.15
CA ASP A 25 -11.69 5.35 -7.83
C ASP A 25 -11.58 4.84 -6.38
N PHE A 26 -11.38 5.79 -5.42
CA PHE A 26 -11.31 5.47 -4.00
C PHE A 26 -12.68 4.98 -3.52
N LYS A 27 -12.73 3.80 -2.92
CA LYS A 27 -13.98 3.17 -2.48
C LYS A 27 -13.78 2.27 -1.28
N GLU A 28 -14.77 2.29 -0.40
CA GLU A 28 -14.91 1.29 0.66
C GLU A 28 -15.15 -0.09 0.05
N LYS A 29 -14.49 -1.11 0.59
CA LYS A 29 -14.66 -2.51 0.21
C LYS A 29 -15.60 -3.22 1.18
N PHE A 30 -15.25 -3.21 2.44
CA PHE A 30 -16.01 -3.81 3.53
C PHE A 30 -15.44 -3.39 4.88
N GLU A 31 -16.22 -3.58 5.92
CA GLU A 31 -15.78 -3.54 7.31
C GLU A 31 -14.93 -4.78 7.59
N LEU A 32 -13.77 -4.59 8.21
CA LEU A 32 -12.89 -5.68 8.62
C LEU A 32 -13.53 -6.43 9.80
N PRO A 33 -13.27 -7.75 9.94
CA PRO A 33 -13.82 -8.51 11.05
C PRO A 33 -13.39 -7.94 12.41
N GLU A 34 -14.27 -7.99 13.40
CA GLU A 34 -14.02 -7.55 14.80
C GLU A 34 -12.72 -8.11 15.38
N ARG A 35 -12.32 -9.30 14.94
CA ARG A 35 -11.08 -9.95 15.40
C ARG A 35 -9.81 -9.21 14.98
N VAL A 36 -9.89 -8.34 14.02
CA VAL A 36 -8.80 -7.51 13.49
C VAL A 36 -9.14 -6.02 13.57
N LYS A 37 -9.84 -5.61 14.63
CA LYS A 37 -10.25 -4.22 14.85
C LYS A 37 -9.08 -3.25 15.05
N GLU A 38 -7.95 -3.75 15.53
CA GLU A 38 -6.69 -3.03 15.71
C GLU A 38 -5.70 -3.40 14.58
N THR A 39 -6.21 -3.44 13.33
CA THR A 39 -5.39 -3.77 12.15
C THR A 39 -4.30 -2.74 11.96
N SER A 40 -3.03 -3.15 12.11
CA SER A 40 -1.86 -2.26 12.01
C SER A 40 -1.13 -2.36 10.69
N ASP A 41 -1.36 -3.41 9.87
CA ASP A 41 -0.84 -3.49 8.51
C ASP A 41 -1.62 -4.45 7.61
N LEU A 42 -1.29 -4.39 6.31
CA LEU A 42 -1.84 -5.24 5.25
C LEU A 42 -0.75 -5.77 4.32
N LEU A 43 -0.83 -7.04 3.96
CA LEU A 43 -0.18 -7.59 2.77
C LEU A 43 -1.22 -8.21 1.83
N PHE A 44 -0.92 -8.25 0.53
CA PHE A 44 -1.77 -8.92 -0.45
C PHE A 44 -1.04 -10.07 -1.11
N LEU A 45 -1.36 -11.30 -0.71
CA LEU A 45 -0.70 -12.52 -1.18
C LEU A 45 -1.73 -13.53 -1.70
N ASP A 46 -1.52 -14.03 -2.92
CA ASP A 46 -2.35 -15.09 -3.55
C ASP A 46 -3.87 -14.81 -3.52
N GLY A 47 -4.25 -13.53 -3.69
CA GLY A 47 -5.66 -13.12 -3.69
C GLY A 47 -6.29 -12.96 -2.30
N LYS A 48 -5.49 -13.04 -1.25
CA LYS A 48 -5.88 -12.83 0.15
C LYS A 48 -5.22 -11.59 0.72
N ILE A 49 -5.91 -10.98 1.66
CA ILE A 49 -5.36 -9.94 2.52
C ILE A 49 -4.82 -10.62 3.76
N ILE A 50 -3.61 -10.28 4.15
CA ILE A 50 -3.00 -10.73 5.40
C ILE A 50 -2.89 -9.50 6.27
N THR A 51 -3.34 -9.59 7.51
CA THR A 51 -3.23 -8.51 8.49
C THR A 51 -2.85 -9.07 9.86
N GLN A 52 -2.45 -8.20 10.74
CA GLN A 52 -2.15 -8.42 12.15
C GLN A 52 -2.84 -7.36 12.99
N ASN A 53 -2.92 -7.56 14.29
CA ASN A 53 -3.31 -6.52 15.23
C ASN A 53 -2.07 -5.92 15.89
N ASP A 54 -2.21 -4.69 16.29
CA ASP A 54 -1.29 -3.89 17.05
C ASP A 54 -0.96 -4.48 18.44
N SER A 55 -0.34 -3.71 19.28
CA SER A 55 0.28 -4.02 20.58
C SER A 55 -0.58 -4.86 21.53
N GLY A 56 0.06 -5.78 22.25
CA GLY A 56 -0.59 -6.59 23.28
C GLY A 56 -1.55 -7.66 22.78
N ASN A 57 -1.76 -7.77 21.49
CA ASN A 57 -2.60 -8.78 20.88
C ASN A 57 -1.88 -10.14 20.71
N ALA A 58 -2.63 -11.15 20.26
CA ALA A 58 -2.06 -12.46 19.94
C ALA A 58 -1.07 -12.38 18.79
N VAL A 59 -0.02 -13.19 18.83
CA VAL A 59 1.04 -13.28 17.80
C VAL A 59 0.56 -13.98 16.52
N ASN A 60 -0.50 -13.44 15.94
CA ASN A 60 -1.24 -14.04 14.83
C ASN A 60 -1.24 -13.14 13.60
N LEU A 61 -1.11 -13.78 12.43
CA LEU A 61 -1.49 -13.25 11.13
C LEU A 61 -2.86 -13.80 10.74
N TYR A 62 -3.72 -12.95 10.20
CA TYR A 62 -5.06 -13.30 9.76
C TYR A 62 -5.15 -13.19 8.24
N GLU A 63 -5.50 -14.29 7.59
CA GLU A 63 -5.82 -14.30 6.16
C GLU A 63 -7.31 -14.00 5.95
N ILE A 64 -7.59 -12.96 5.20
CA ILE A 64 -8.94 -12.49 4.89
C ILE A 64 -9.19 -12.67 3.39
N ASP A 65 -10.32 -13.24 3.04
CA ASP A 65 -10.75 -13.31 1.64
C ASP A 65 -11.06 -11.90 1.12
N SER A 66 -10.33 -11.45 0.11
CA SER A 66 -10.38 -10.07 -0.39
C SER A 66 -11.71 -9.69 -1.07
N LEU A 67 -12.61 -10.65 -1.30
CA LEU A 67 -13.93 -10.41 -1.89
C LEU A 67 -15.02 -10.37 -0.84
N SER A 68 -14.97 -11.28 0.13
CA SER A 68 -16.03 -11.44 1.15
C SER A 68 -15.71 -10.75 2.48
N GLY A 69 -14.44 -10.39 2.75
CA GLY A 69 -14.02 -9.82 4.03
C GLY A 69 -13.95 -10.83 5.19
N ILE A 70 -14.10 -12.14 4.91
CA ILE A 70 -14.14 -13.18 5.97
C ILE A 70 -12.73 -13.68 6.27
N ILE A 71 -12.40 -13.85 7.56
CA ILE A 71 -11.17 -14.53 7.97
C ILE A 71 -11.27 -16.00 7.55
N VAL A 72 -10.37 -16.45 6.67
CA VAL A 72 -10.32 -17.82 6.17
C VAL A 72 -9.25 -18.66 6.86
N ARG A 73 -8.26 -18.02 7.47
CA ARG A 73 -7.18 -18.70 8.22
C ARG A 73 -6.58 -17.78 9.27
N THR A 74 -6.15 -18.38 10.38
CA THR A 74 -5.29 -17.76 11.38
C THR A 74 -3.97 -18.52 11.42
N PHE A 75 -2.86 -17.79 11.44
CA PHE A 75 -1.52 -18.33 11.48
C PHE A 75 -0.75 -17.71 12.65
N SER A 76 -0.02 -18.50 13.43
CA SER A 76 0.70 -18.02 14.61
C SER A 76 2.22 -18.11 14.47
N ILE A 77 2.94 -17.19 15.11
CA ILE A 77 4.40 -17.20 15.21
C ILE A 77 4.78 -17.72 16.60
N SER A 78 5.23 -18.99 16.69
CA SER A 78 5.35 -19.73 17.95
C SER A 78 6.42 -19.19 18.92
N ASN A 79 7.42 -18.47 18.42
CA ASN A 79 8.49 -17.87 19.23
C ASN A 79 8.42 -16.33 19.27
N ALA A 80 7.31 -15.74 18.82
CA ALA A 80 7.14 -14.29 18.85
C ALA A 80 6.51 -13.81 20.16
N THR A 81 6.71 -12.52 20.41
CA THR A 81 5.88 -11.69 21.29
C THR A 81 5.27 -10.60 20.42
N ASN A 82 4.08 -10.16 20.73
CA ASN A 82 3.56 -8.91 20.20
C ASN A 82 3.70 -7.86 21.30
N THR A 83 4.83 -7.15 21.26
CA THR A 83 5.06 -6.00 22.15
C THR A 83 4.40 -4.78 21.53
N ASP A 84 4.68 -4.57 20.23
CA ASP A 84 4.14 -3.44 19.46
C ASP A 84 4.35 -3.73 17.98
N TRP A 85 3.47 -4.62 17.40
CA TRP A 85 3.52 -4.97 15.99
C TRP A 85 2.87 -3.89 15.15
N GLU A 86 3.63 -3.31 14.23
CA GLU A 86 3.20 -2.14 13.48
C GLU A 86 3.00 -2.43 11.99
N ASP A 87 3.99 -3.01 11.32
CA ASP A 87 3.97 -3.14 9.86
C ASP A 87 4.48 -4.50 9.41
N MET A 88 4.22 -4.85 8.17
CA MET A 88 4.77 -6.01 7.49
C MET A 88 5.38 -5.63 6.16
N ALA A 89 6.51 -6.24 5.85
CA ALA A 89 7.11 -6.15 4.53
C ALA A 89 7.24 -7.53 3.90
N GLU A 90 7.38 -7.59 2.59
CA GLU A 90 7.61 -8.85 1.89
C GLU A 90 8.63 -8.73 0.76
N ASN A 91 9.26 -9.86 0.44
CA ASN A 91 9.97 -10.06 -0.81
C ASN A 91 9.47 -11.32 -1.51
N ASP A 92 10.17 -11.81 -2.51
CA ASP A 92 9.74 -13.01 -3.24
C ASP A 92 9.63 -14.26 -2.35
N THR A 93 10.39 -14.34 -1.25
CA THR A 93 10.55 -15.54 -0.44
C THR A 93 10.09 -15.41 1.00
N HIS A 94 10.08 -14.21 1.58
CA HIS A 94 9.84 -13.98 3.01
C HIS A 94 8.72 -12.95 3.25
N ILE A 95 8.09 -13.08 4.42
CA ILE A 95 7.29 -12.06 5.10
C ILE A 95 8.09 -11.62 6.32
N PHE A 96 8.15 -10.32 6.56
CA PHE A 96 8.79 -9.66 7.69
C PHE A 96 7.72 -8.98 8.52
N ILE A 97 7.60 -9.32 9.80
CA ILE A 97 6.64 -8.77 10.75
C ILE A 97 7.42 -7.88 11.71
N ALA A 98 7.09 -6.61 11.76
CA ALA A 98 7.85 -5.59 12.46
C ALA A 98 7.28 -5.31 13.86
N ASP A 99 7.98 -5.77 14.91
CA ASP A 99 7.74 -5.46 16.32
C ASP A 99 8.60 -4.26 16.70
N ILE A 100 8.21 -3.07 16.25
CA ILE A 100 9.03 -1.87 16.21
C ILE A 100 8.37 -0.61 16.81
N GLY A 101 7.09 -0.66 17.15
CA GLY A 101 6.41 0.44 17.83
C GLY A 101 7.11 0.77 19.14
N ASN A 102 7.23 2.05 19.44
CA ASN A 102 8.00 2.56 20.57
C ASN A 102 7.50 3.94 21.01
N ASN A 103 6.20 4.04 21.21
CA ASN A 103 5.49 5.26 21.57
C ASN A 103 6.09 6.01 22.76
N ASN A 104 6.78 5.29 23.64
CA ASN A 104 7.48 5.89 24.81
C ASN A 104 8.95 6.23 24.52
N GLY A 105 9.51 5.82 23.39
CA GLY A 105 10.91 6.05 23.04
C GLY A 105 11.93 5.29 23.90
N ASP A 106 11.51 4.32 24.71
CA ASP A 106 12.34 3.65 25.73
C ASP A 106 12.68 2.18 25.41
N ARG A 107 12.12 1.60 24.33
CA ARG A 107 12.36 0.22 23.94
C ARG A 107 13.79 -0.01 23.48
N GLN A 108 14.37 -1.14 23.92
CA GLN A 108 15.71 -1.63 23.58
C GLN A 108 15.67 -3.05 22.98
N ASP A 109 14.47 -3.53 22.65
CA ASP A 109 14.22 -4.89 22.17
C ASP A 109 13.54 -4.91 20.78
N LEU A 110 13.73 -3.84 20.00
CA LEU A 110 13.17 -3.72 18.66
C LEU A 110 13.62 -4.87 17.76
N LYS A 111 12.67 -5.46 17.03
CA LYS A 111 12.96 -6.63 16.21
C LYS A 111 11.96 -6.81 15.07
N ILE A 112 12.37 -7.58 14.10
CA ILE A 112 11.54 -8.01 12.98
C ILE A 112 11.57 -9.53 12.95
N TYR A 113 10.41 -10.16 12.88
CA TYR A 113 10.24 -11.59 12.69
C TYR A 113 10.21 -11.92 11.20
N SER A 114 11.10 -12.78 10.75
CA SER A 114 11.18 -13.20 9.34
C SER A 114 10.69 -14.63 9.18
N ILE A 115 9.73 -14.85 8.29
CA ILE A 115 9.16 -16.16 7.98
C ILE A 115 9.20 -16.46 6.49
N LEU A 116 9.42 -17.72 6.11
CA LEU A 116 9.33 -18.13 4.71
C LEU A 116 7.87 -18.14 4.23
N LYS A 117 7.60 -17.58 3.06
CA LYS A 117 6.28 -17.64 2.42
C LYS A 117 5.83 -19.08 2.15
N SER A 118 6.77 -19.99 1.85
CA SER A 118 6.48 -21.42 1.70
C SER A 118 5.93 -22.02 2.99
N ASP A 119 6.52 -21.67 4.14
CA ASP A 119 6.10 -22.19 5.43
C ASP A 119 4.78 -21.56 5.88
N PHE A 120 4.62 -20.25 5.64
CA PHE A 120 3.34 -19.57 5.84
C PHE A 120 2.20 -20.25 5.09
N LYS A 121 2.42 -20.67 3.83
CA LYS A 121 1.40 -21.34 3.01
C LYS A 121 1.02 -22.75 3.51
N ASN A 122 2.00 -23.49 4.05
CA ASN A 122 1.85 -24.92 4.32
C ASN A 122 1.58 -25.25 5.79
N ASN A 123 1.68 -24.29 6.71
CA ASN A 123 1.54 -24.51 8.15
C ASN A 123 0.47 -23.55 8.72
N THR A 124 0.09 -23.79 9.97
CA THR A 124 -0.75 -22.88 10.78
C THR A 124 0.03 -22.19 11.89
N SER A 125 1.26 -22.66 12.15
CA SER A 125 2.19 -22.08 13.10
C SER A 125 3.62 -22.44 12.74
N ILE A 126 4.53 -21.50 12.85
CA ILE A 126 6.00 -21.73 12.70
C ILE A 126 6.78 -20.87 13.68
N SER A 127 8.08 -21.17 13.80
CA SER A 127 9.06 -20.31 14.46
C SER A 127 9.69 -19.38 13.42
N ALA A 128 9.76 -18.09 13.72
CA ALA A 128 10.40 -17.08 12.87
C ALA A 128 11.91 -16.98 13.15
N GLU A 129 12.67 -16.57 12.15
CA GLU A 129 13.99 -16.00 12.35
C GLU A 129 13.84 -14.56 12.88
N ILE A 130 14.83 -14.09 13.66
CA ILE A 130 14.75 -12.79 14.35
C ILE A 130 15.86 -11.88 13.85
N ILE A 131 15.49 -10.66 13.47
CA ILE A 131 16.36 -9.54 13.13
C ILE A 131 16.19 -8.50 14.23
N SER A 132 17.15 -8.41 15.16
CA SER A 132 17.12 -7.41 16.23
C SER A 132 17.90 -6.17 15.81
N PHE A 133 17.51 -5.00 16.27
CA PHE A 133 18.23 -3.77 15.97
C PHE A 133 18.04 -2.69 17.03
N TYR A 134 18.88 -1.68 16.93
CA TYR A 134 18.74 -0.39 17.62
C TYR A 134 19.15 0.74 16.66
N TYR A 135 18.63 1.94 16.91
CA TYR A 135 18.94 3.09 16.06
C TYR A 135 20.33 3.65 16.36
N GLU A 136 21.11 4.02 15.34
CA GLU A 136 22.48 4.52 15.51
C GLU A 136 22.57 5.84 16.27
N ASP A 137 21.50 6.64 16.22
CA ASP A 137 21.41 7.99 16.78
C ASP A 137 20.53 8.07 18.05
N GLN A 138 20.00 6.94 18.58
CA GLN A 138 19.30 6.89 19.85
C GLN A 138 20.27 6.73 21.02
N ALA A 139 20.41 7.79 21.83
CA ALA A 139 21.28 7.79 23.00
C ALA A 139 20.52 7.84 24.35
N ASP A 140 19.28 8.30 24.32
CA ASP A 140 18.40 8.39 25.48
C ASP A 140 17.26 7.36 25.38
N PHE A 141 17.13 6.53 26.40
CA PHE A 141 16.08 5.53 26.55
C PHE A 141 15.21 5.83 27.79
N SER A 142 15.17 7.07 28.25
CA SER A 142 14.16 7.50 29.22
C SER A 142 12.79 7.57 28.56
N SER A 143 11.74 7.21 29.31
CA SER A 143 10.38 7.22 28.76
C SER A 143 9.93 8.64 28.42
N GLN A 144 9.55 8.87 27.18
CA GLN A 144 9.09 10.14 26.59
C GLN A 144 7.78 9.90 25.81
N PRO A 145 6.64 9.62 26.48
CA PRO A 145 5.41 9.25 25.82
C PRO A 145 4.98 10.26 24.76
N ASN A 146 4.83 9.79 23.51
CA ASN A 146 4.43 10.59 22.34
C ASN A 146 5.28 11.88 22.18
N SER A 147 6.58 11.78 22.45
CA SER A 147 7.53 12.92 22.39
C SER A 147 8.91 12.50 21.90
N SER A 148 9.06 11.27 21.43
CA SER A 148 10.29 10.70 20.88
C SER A 148 10.25 10.67 19.35
N ASN A 149 11.42 10.60 18.69
CA ASN A 149 11.57 10.37 17.26
C ASN A 149 12.05 8.94 16.94
N PHE A 150 11.89 8.02 17.92
CA PHE A 150 12.35 6.63 17.82
C PHE A 150 11.20 5.61 17.90
N ASP A 151 9.98 6.08 17.65
CA ASP A 151 8.85 5.26 17.28
C ASP A 151 8.90 4.98 15.77
N ALA A 152 8.37 3.84 15.31
CA ALA A 152 8.35 3.50 13.90
C ALA A 152 7.17 2.60 13.57
N GLU A 153 6.52 2.91 12.44
CA GLU A 153 5.32 2.19 12.01
C GLU A 153 5.30 1.88 10.50
N GLY A 154 6.39 2.11 9.77
CA GLY A 154 6.46 1.78 8.35
C GLY A 154 7.68 0.93 8.02
N THR A 155 7.50 -0.14 7.23
CA THR A 155 8.60 -1.03 6.85
C THR A 155 8.45 -1.53 5.42
N VAL A 156 9.51 -1.46 4.63
CA VAL A 156 9.53 -2.00 3.27
C VAL A 156 10.81 -2.76 2.98
N VAL A 157 10.73 -3.77 2.13
CA VAL A 157 11.93 -4.36 1.54
C VAL A 157 12.35 -3.55 0.31
N TYR A 158 13.58 -3.06 0.32
CA TYR A 158 14.17 -2.33 -0.78
C TYR A 158 15.67 -2.65 -0.94
N GLU A 159 16.10 -2.96 -2.15
CA GLU A 159 17.53 -3.26 -2.50
C GLU A 159 18.24 -4.22 -1.51
N ASN A 160 17.61 -5.35 -1.18
CA ASN A 160 18.11 -6.35 -0.21
C ASN A 160 18.30 -5.80 1.22
N ASN A 161 17.58 -4.77 1.59
CA ASN A 161 17.51 -4.26 2.95
C ASN A 161 16.06 -4.08 3.39
N LEU A 162 15.85 -4.04 4.69
CA LEU A 162 14.65 -3.46 5.28
C LEU A 162 14.90 -1.96 5.48
N LEU A 163 13.96 -1.16 5.02
CA LEU A 163 13.86 0.26 5.35
C LEU A 163 12.75 0.43 6.36
N ILE A 164 13.04 1.15 7.43
CA ILE A 164 12.14 1.42 8.54
C ILE A 164 11.88 2.92 8.56
N PHE A 165 10.60 3.31 8.52
CA PHE A 165 10.15 4.69 8.57
C PHE A 165 9.66 5.01 9.97
N SER A 166 10.26 6.01 10.60
CA SER A 166 9.88 6.42 11.95
C SER A 166 8.60 7.26 11.97
N LYS A 167 7.88 7.15 13.08
CA LYS A 167 6.73 7.97 13.46
C LYS A 167 7.22 9.00 14.49
N ASN A 168 7.71 10.12 14.00
CA ASN A 168 8.35 11.11 14.86
C ASN A 168 7.32 11.97 15.60
N TRP A 169 7.15 11.73 16.87
CA TRP A 169 6.24 12.49 17.73
C TRP A 169 6.77 13.88 18.10
N ALA A 170 8.11 14.06 18.17
CA ALA A 170 8.70 15.32 18.63
C ALA A 170 8.71 16.41 17.56
N ASP A 171 8.85 16.08 16.29
CA ASP A 171 9.06 17.04 15.19
C ASP A 171 8.12 16.84 13.99
N PHE A 172 7.31 15.75 13.97
CA PHE A 172 6.41 15.40 12.87
C PHE A 172 7.12 15.19 11.53
N GLU A 173 8.39 14.82 11.59
CA GLU A 173 9.18 14.33 10.47
C GLU A 173 9.08 12.80 10.38
N THR A 174 9.74 12.21 9.41
CA THR A 174 10.06 10.79 9.37
C THR A 174 11.52 10.60 9.05
N ASN A 175 12.16 9.68 9.75
CA ASN A 175 13.50 9.19 9.46
C ASN A 175 13.39 7.85 8.75
N VAL A 176 14.30 7.58 7.84
CA VAL A 176 14.42 6.27 7.20
C VAL A 176 15.69 5.60 7.68
N TYR A 177 15.54 4.47 8.34
CA TYR A 177 16.64 3.63 8.80
C TYR A 177 16.75 2.40 7.93
N LYS A 178 17.96 1.84 7.84
CA LYS A 178 18.27 0.69 7.02
C LYS A 178 18.94 -0.40 7.83
N ILE A 179 18.45 -1.65 7.66
CA ILE A 179 19.07 -2.88 8.21
C ILE A 179 19.07 -4.00 7.16
N PRO A 180 19.96 -5.01 7.29
CA PRO A 180 19.95 -6.21 6.45
C PRO A 180 18.69 -7.07 6.64
N LEU A 181 18.39 -7.92 5.63
CA LEU A 181 17.26 -8.87 5.66
C LEU A 181 17.51 -10.16 6.44
N ASN A 182 18.76 -10.45 6.80
CA ASN A 182 19.12 -11.72 7.43
C ASN A 182 18.97 -11.65 8.94
N ALA A 183 18.66 -12.80 9.58
CA ALA A 183 18.66 -12.94 11.02
C ALA A 183 19.98 -12.46 11.65
N GLY A 184 19.91 -11.76 12.77
CA GLY A 184 21.07 -11.19 13.46
C GLY A 184 20.73 -9.96 14.29
N SER A 185 21.78 -9.27 14.77
CA SER A 185 21.65 -8.02 15.53
C SER A 185 22.38 -6.89 14.81
N TYR A 186 21.72 -5.78 14.60
CA TYR A 186 22.21 -4.72 13.73
C TYR A 186 22.06 -3.33 14.37
N VAL A 187 22.89 -2.42 13.89
CA VAL A 187 22.69 -0.98 14.07
C VAL A 187 21.92 -0.48 12.86
N ALA A 188 20.75 0.08 13.09
CA ALA A 188 19.94 0.67 12.04
C ALA A 188 20.51 2.04 11.66
N SER A 189 21.04 2.14 10.45
CA SER A 189 21.68 3.37 9.96
C SER A 189 20.67 4.30 9.33
N LYS A 190 20.66 5.57 9.74
CA LYS A 190 19.81 6.61 9.18
C LYS A 190 20.27 6.99 7.78
N VAL A 191 19.43 6.80 6.78
CA VAL A 191 19.77 7.00 5.36
C VAL A 191 19.02 8.15 4.71
N SER A 192 17.91 8.60 5.31
CA SER A 192 17.12 9.73 4.78
C SER A 192 16.25 10.30 5.89
N SER A 193 15.72 11.51 5.69
CA SER A 193 14.65 12.10 6.51
C SER A 193 13.85 13.09 5.69
N ALA A 194 12.61 13.37 6.13
CA ALA A 194 11.76 14.40 5.52
C ALA A 194 10.78 14.97 6.54
N ASN A 195 10.51 16.26 6.42
CA ASN A 195 9.38 16.88 7.13
C ASN A 195 8.08 16.53 6.40
N VAL A 196 7.32 15.61 6.95
CA VAL A 196 6.05 15.10 6.40
C VAL A 196 4.84 15.81 7.01
N GLU A 197 5.06 16.66 8.02
CA GLU A 197 4.03 17.38 8.76
C GLU A 197 2.96 16.44 9.35
N GLY A 198 3.39 15.30 9.91
CA GLY A 198 2.49 14.31 10.48
C GLY A 198 3.20 13.04 10.95
N LEU A 199 2.42 12.05 11.30
CA LEU A 199 2.83 10.77 11.86
C LEU A 199 2.64 9.68 10.80
N ILE A 200 3.72 9.05 10.38
CA ILE A 200 3.68 7.93 9.41
C ILE A 200 3.22 6.68 10.15
N THR A 201 2.32 5.92 9.52
CA THR A 201 1.70 4.72 10.10
C THR A 201 1.94 3.44 9.28
N SER A 202 2.25 3.51 8.01
CA SER A 202 2.62 2.34 7.21
C SER A 202 3.35 2.78 5.95
N ALA A 203 4.04 1.84 5.31
CA ALA A 203 4.78 2.06 4.08
C ALA A 203 4.64 0.89 3.11
N VAL A 204 4.55 1.17 1.81
CA VAL A 204 4.65 0.15 0.76
C VAL A 204 5.57 0.61 -0.35
N HIS A 205 6.37 -0.31 -0.86
CA HIS A 205 7.17 -0.12 -2.07
C HIS A 205 6.60 -0.95 -3.22
N ASN A 206 6.32 -0.30 -4.34
CA ASN A 206 5.85 -0.97 -5.54
C ASN A 206 6.54 -0.42 -6.80
N ALA A 207 7.25 -1.27 -7.49
CA ALA A 207 7.99 -0.98 -8.72
C ALA A 207 9.06 0.11 -8.54
N ASP A 208 8.72 1.37 -8.77
CA ASP A 208 9.62 2.53 -8.72
C ASP A 208 9.16 3.60 -7.73
N ARG A 209 8.25 3.24 -6.78
CA ARG A 209 7.56 4.18 -5.93
C ARG A 209 7.40 3.69 -4.51
N PHE A 210 7.40 4.65 -3.58
CA PHE A 210 6.97 4.42 -2.22
C PHE A 210 5.66 5.16 -1.97
N PHE A 211 4.80 4.53 -1.21
CA PHE A 211 3.64 5.18 -0.61
C PHE A 211 3.75 5.03 0.90
N LEU A 212 3.44 6.11 1.61
CA LEU A 212 3.36 6.12 3.07
C LEU A 212 1.98 6.62 3.45
N THR A 213 1.38 6.00 4.43
CA THR A 213 0.16 6.51 5.08
C THR A 213 0.51 7.23 6.36
N GLY A 214 -0.42 8.04 6.85
CA GLY A 214 -0.28 8.73 8.11
C GLY A 214 -1.43 9.68 8.40
N TYR A 215 -1.36 10.35 9.54
CA TYR A 215 -2.28 11.40 9.93
C TYR A 215 -1.53 12.56 10.60
N ASP A 216 -2.11 13.76 10.55
CA ASP A 216 -1.54 14.92 11.22
C ASP A 216 -2.04 15.06 12.67
N THR A 217 -1.56 16.08 13.38
CA THR A 217 -1.94 16.37 14.77
C THR A 217 -3.43 16.67 14.97
N SER A 218 -4.17 16.88 13.89
CA SER A 218 -5.63 17.06 13.90
C SER A 218 -6.37 15.78 13.48
N LEU A 219 -5.67 14.63 13.43
CA LEU A 219 -6.17 13.35 12.93
C LEU A 219 -6.75 13.45 11.52
N LYS A 220 -6.07 14.19 10.63
CA LYS A 220 -6.40 14.25 9.22
C LYS A 220 -5.55 13.24 8.46
N PRO A 221 -6.17 12.18 7.91
CA PRO A 221 -5.44 11.14 7.22
C PRO A 221 -4.82 11.66 5.92
N PHE A 222 -3.65 11.16 5.58
CA PHE A 222 -2.96 11.50 4.35
C PHE A 222 -2.22 10.32 3.73
N LEU A 223 -1.91 10.46 2.46
CA LEU A 223 -1.02 9.60 1.69
C LEU A 223 0.18 10.42 1.21
N ILE A 224 1.38 9.89 1.41
CA ILE A 224 2.59 10.39 0.79
C ILE A 224 2.95 9.50 -0.39
N TYR A 225 3.34 10.15 -1.46
CA TYR A 225 3.77 9.56 -2.69
C TYR A 225 5.18 10.04 -3.02
N ILE A 226 6.11 9.08 -3.15
CA ILE A 226 7.51 9.34 -3.48
C ILE A 226 7.81 8.68 -4.83
N GLY A 227 8.03 9.52 -5.86
CA GLY A 227 8.57 9.05 -7.13
C GLY A 227 10.06 8.74 -6.96
N PHE A 228 10.48 7.57 -7.41
CA PHE A 228 11.84 7.11 -7.22
C PHE A 228 12.61 7.07 -8.54
N ASN A 229 13.78 7.70 -8.56
CA ASN A 229 14.74 7.49 -9.64
C ASN A 229 15.68 6.36 -9.21
N ARG A 230 15.68 5.24 -9.93
CA ARG A 230 16.46 4.01 -9.63
C ARG A 230 17.98 4.19 -9.64
N THR A 231 18.48 5.29 -9.13
CA THR A 231 19.91 5.48 -8.95
C THR A 231 20.30 4.90 -7.59
N PRO A 232 21.03 3.76 -7.53
CA PRO A 232 21.47 3.17 -6.28
C PRO A 232 22.18 4.18 -5.38
N GLY A 233 21.86 4.16 -4.09
CA GLY A 233 22.48 5.04 -3.09
C GLY A 233 21.92 6.46 -3.02
N VAL A 234 20.86 6.79 -3.76
CA VAL A 234 20.17 8.07 -3.63
C VAL A 234 19.19 8.01 -2.46
N ALA A 235 19.23 9.01 -1.58
CA ALA A 235 18.31 9.10 -0.45
C ALA A 235 16.85 9.19 -0.92
N ILE A 236 15.95 8.45 -0.26
CA ILE A 236 14.55 8.24 -0.68
C ILE A 236 13.81 9.56 -0.91
N PHE A 237 13.98 10.53 -0.02
CA PHE A 237 13.33 11.84 -0.13
C PHE A 237 14.08 12.87 -0.96
N SER A 238 15.20 12.52 -1.58
CA SER A 238 16.06 13.49 -2.30
C SER A 238 15.38 14.18 -3.49
N LEU A 239 14.38 13.55 -4.08
CA LEU A 239 13.61 14.12 -5.20
C LEU A 239 12.29 14.78 -4.74
N GLY A 240 12.09 14.89 -3.42
CA GLY A 240 10.85 15.36 -2.83
C GLY A 240 9.75 14.29 -2.82
N PHE A 241 8.60 14.68 -2.34
CA PHE A 241 7.41 13.85 -2.28
C PHE A 241 6.15 14.69 -2.52
N THR A 242 5.04 14.03 -2.77
CA THR A 242 3.72 14.67 -2.81
C THR A 242 2.88 14.13 -1.66
N ARG A 243 2.28 15.01 -0.88
CA ARG A 243 1.33 14.68 0.17
C ARG A 243 -0.09 14.94 -0.33
N VAL A 244 -0.97 13.95 -0.19
CA VAL A 244 -2.37 13.99 -0.63
C VAL A 244 -3.24 13.80 0.61
N SER A 245 -4.18 14.71 0.84
CA SER A 245 -5.18 14.53 1.92
C SER A 245 -6.13 13.39 1.57
N LEU A 246 -6.45 12.55 2.56
CA LEU A 246 -7.48 11.51 2.50
C LEU A 246 -8.71 11.88 3.33
N GLU A 247 -8.83 13.12 3.77
CA GLU A 247 -9.91 13.59 4.66
C GLU A 247 -11.29 13.44 4.01
N ASN A 248 -11.40 13.62 2.68
CA ASN A 248 -12.66 13.44 1.96
C ASN A 248 -13.02 11.95 1.75
N GLU A 249 -12.03 11.07 1.79
CA GLU A 249 -12.18 9.63 1.52
C GLU A 249 -12.38 8.83 2.81
N LEU A 250 -11.74 9.24 3.90
CA LEU A 250 -11.69 8.49 5.16
C LEU A 250 -12.31 9.22 6.36
N ASP A 251 -12.72 10.47 6.18
CA ASP A 251 -13.14 11.41 7.23
C ASP A 251 -11.99 11.83 8.19
N GLN A 252 -12.10 13.02 8.75
CA GLN A 252 -11.23 13.49 9.83
C GLN A 252 -11.48 12.67 11.10
N GLY A 253 -10.42 12.24 11.77
CA GLY A 253 -10.47 11.37 12.95
C GLY A 253 -10.19 9.91 12.62
N SER A 254 -10.04 9.57 11.33
CA SER A 254 -9.64 8.22 10.92
C SER A 254 -8.16 8.01 11.15
N GLN A 255 -7.81 6.97 11.90
CA GLN A 255 -6.45 6.45 11.98
C GLN A 255 -6.25 5.46 10.83
N VAL A 256 -5.59 5.95 9.75
CA VAL A 256 -5.16 5.09 8.66
C VAL A 256 -3.88 4.39 9.08
N GLU A 257 -3.89 3.05 9.13
CA GLU A 257 -2.81 2.27 9.73
C GLU A 257 -2.11 1.34 8.72
N ALA A 258 -2.66 1.16 7.53
CA ALA A 258 -2.03 0.24 6.59
C ALA A 258 -2.19 0.65 5.13
N ILE A 259 -1.20 0.25 4.33
CA ILE A 259 -1.29 0.31 2.88
C ILE A 259 -0.58 -0.87 2.23
N THR A 260 -1.20 -1.51 1.24
CA THR A 260 -0.54 -2.55 0.43
C THR A 260 -0.91 -2.44 -1.04
N ASN A 261 -0.04 -2.92 -1.92
CA ASN A 261 -0.30 -3.01 -3.35
C ASN A 261 -1.04 -4.30 -3.71
N ILE A 262 -2.01 -4.21 -4.62
CA ILE A 262 -2.73 -5.37 -5.15
C ILE A 262 -1.98 -5.90 -6.37
N GLY A 263 -0.88 -6.59 -6.15
CA GLY A 263 0.00 -7.07 -7.22
C GLY A 263 0.45 -5.93 -8.16
N ALA A 264 0.82 -6.28 -9.40
CA ALA A 264 1.26 -5.30 -10.41
C ALA A 264 0.08 -4.63 -11.14
N THR A 265 -0.93 -4.13 -10.42
CA THR A 265 -2.16 -3.60 -11.03
C THR A 265 -2.29 -2.08 -10.98
N GLY A 266 -1.44 -1.40 -10.20
CA GLY A 266 -1.60 0.02 -9.87
C GLY A 266 -2.74 0.28 -8.87
N LYS A 267 -3.30 -0.77 -8.28
CA LYS A 267 -4.29 -0.72 -7.21
C LYS A 267 -3.65 -0.92 -5.87
N TYR A 268 -4.26 -0.32 -4.86
CA TYR A 268 -3.84 -0.41 -3.48
C TYR A 268 -5.04 -0.67 -2.56
N TYR A 269 -4.79 -1.39 -1.48
CA TYR A 269 -5.65 -1.41 -0.31
C TYR A 269 -5.09 -0.46 0.75
N ILE A 270 -5.98 0.20 1.44
CA ILE A 270 -5.72 0.97 2.66
C ILE A 270 -6.71 0.47 3.72
N SER A 271 -6.26 0.35 4.97
CA SER A 271 -7.17 0.17 6.10
C SER A 271 -7.09 1.31 7.09
N ARG A 272 -8.17 1.47 7.83
CA ARG A 272 -8.18 2.20 9.10
C ARG A 272 -8.54 1.22 10.20
N GLU A 273 -8.01 1.45 11.39
CA GLU A 273 -8.36 0.69 12.57
C GLU A 273 -9.67 1.18 13.22
N ASN A 274 -10.16 0.45 14.21
CA ASN A 274 -11.25 0.91 15.07
C ASN A 274 -10.71 1.95 16.04
N PHE A 275 -11.24 3.15 15.97
CA PHE A 275 -10.84 4.25 16.83
C PHE A 275 -12.05 4.95 17.42
N SER A 276 -12.02 5.30 18.71
CA SER A 276 -13.05 6.07 19.36
C SER A 276 -12.45 7.24 20.13
N SER A 277 -13.01 8.41 19.92
CA SER A 277 -12.65 9.62 20.64
C SER A 277 -13.88 10.32 21.19
N THR A 278 -13.78 10.83 22.41
CA THR A 278 -14.87 11.60 23.03
C THR A 278 -14.50 13.06 23.10
N ILE A 279 -15.27 13.87 22.40
CA ILE A 279 -15.12 15.33 22.35
C ILE A 279 -16.40 15.97 22.90
N SER A 280 -16.30 16.78 23.94
CA SER A 280 -17.43 17.48 24.56
C SER A 280 -18.64 16.56 24.84
N GLU A 281 -18.41 15.43 25.49
CA GLU A 281 -19.40 14.41 25.86
C GLU A 281 -19.99 13.61 24.65
N THR A 282 -19.56 13.87 23.44
CA THR A 282 -19.95 13.09 22.25
C THR A 282 -18.84 12.15 21.86
N THR A 283 -19.14 10.83 21.82
CA THR A 283 -18.21 9.82 21.34
C THR A 283 -18.39 9.62 19.86
N PHE A 284 -17.29 9.76 19.12
CA PHE A 284 -17.17 9.42 17.70
C PHE A 284 -16.44 8.10 17.60
N THR A 285 -17.01 7.16 16.87
CA THR A 285 -16.40 5.85 16.63
C THR A 285 -16.19 5.66 15.12
N PHE A 286 -14.99 5.28 14.76
CA PHE A 286 -14.61 4.92 13.40
C PHE A 286 -14.38 3.40 13.39
N GLU A 287 -15.22 2.69 12.66
CA GLU A 287 -15.09 1.23 12.51
C GLU A 287 -13.89 0.89 11.63
N GLN A 288 -13.24 -0.25 11.91
CA GLN A 288 -12.16 -0.77 11.10
C GLN A 288 -12.65 -1.11 9.69
N LYS A 289 -12.06 -0.52 8.67
CA LYS A 289 -12.51 -0.67 7.30
C LYS A 289 -11.37 -0.83 6.31
N LEU A 290 -11.67 -1.56 5.24
CA LEU A 290 -10.80 -1.69 4.06
C LEU A 290 -11.33 -0.82 2.92
N TYR A 291 -10.41 -0.13 2.26
CA TYR A 291 -10.65 0.67 1.08
C TYR A 291 -9.73 0.24 -0.06
N GLU A 292 -10.16 0.49 -1.29
CA GLU A 292 -9.39 0.26 -2.52
C GLU A 292 -9.29 1.56 -3.31
N PHE A 293 -8.11 1.85 -3.86
CA PHE A 293 -7.92 2.96 -4.78
C PHE A 293 -6.94 2.62 -5.91
N TYR A 294 -6.89 3.48 -6.93
CA TYR A 294 -5.91 3.42 -8.00
C TYR A 294 -4.90 4.55 -7.89
N ASP A 295 -3.63 4.26 -8.13
CA ASP A 295 -2.63 5.26 -8.43
C ASP A 295 -2.82 5.72 -9.89
N GLU A 296 -3.46 6.87 -10.08
CA GLU A 296 -3.72 7.47 -11.40
C GLU A 296 -2.43 7.86 -12.14
N THR A 297 -1.32 7.99 -11.44
CA THR A 297 -0.01 8.35 -11.99
C THR A 297 0.82 7.13 -12.37
N SER A 298 0.33 5.91 -12.07
CA SER A 298 1.05 4.67 -12.38
C SER A 298 1.32 4.56 -13.88
N PRO A 299 2.58 4.38 -14.31
CA PRO A 299 2.90 4.11 -15.71
C PRO A 299 2.15 2.89 -16.25
N LEU A 300 1.90 1.89 -15.39
CA LEU A 300 1.08 0.72 -15.74
C LEU A 300 -0.36 1.10 -16.04
N LEU A 301 -0.95 2.02 -15.27
CA LEU A 301 -2.32 2.48 -15.52
C LEU A 301 -2.39 3.33 -16.78
N SER A 302 -1.42 4.22 -17.05
CA SER A 302 -1.35 5.00 -18.28
C SER A 302 -1.17 4.10 -19.48
N ILE A 303 -0.36 3.05 -19.38
CA ILE A 303 -0.22 2.01 -20.41
C ILE A 303 -1.52 1.22 -20.55
N LEU A 304 -2.19 0.88 -19.46
CA LEU A 304 -3.47 0.17 -19.49
C LEU A 304 -4.59 1.05 -20.04
N LYS A 305 -4.71 2.31 -19.59
CA LYS A 305 -5.68 3.28 -20.16
C LYS A 305 -5.44 3.50 -21.66
N ASN A 306 -4.21 3.73 -22.07
CA ASN A 306 -3.84 3.87 -23.48
C ASN A 306 -4.04 2.55 -24.26
N LYS A 307 -3.77 1.40 -23.66
CA LYS A 307 -3.99 0.08 -24.26
C LYS A 307 -5.47 -0.31 -24.29
N LEU A 308 -6.28 0.12 -23.32
CA LEU A 308 -7.73 -0.10 -23.30
C LEU A 308 -8.44 0.63 -24.46
N THR A 309 -7.94 1.77 -24.91
CA THR A 309 -8.41 2.47 -26.11
C THR A 309 -8.01 1.76 -27.40
N LEU A 310 -7.04 0.85 -27.35
CA LEU A 310 -6.51 0.10 -28.50
C LEU A 310 -7.25 -1.23 -28.77
N ILE A 311 -8.24 -1.61 -27.95
CA ILE A 311 -9.09 -2.78 -28.20
C ILE A 311 -10.42 -2.31 -28.73
N ASN A 312 -10.59 -2.47 -30.02
CA ASN A 312 -11.85 -2.19 -30.67
C ASN A 312 -12.58 -3.51 -31.01
N ILE A 313 -13.82 -3.63 -30.53
CA ILE A 313 -14.67 -4.81 -30.71
C ILE A 313 -15.86 -4.42 -31.56
N TYR A 314 -15.95 -4.97 -32.75
CA TYR A 314 -16.99 -4.60 -33.71
C TYR A 314 -17.42 -5.77 -34.60
N PRO A 315 -18.67 -5.76 -35.06
CA PRO A 315 -19.76 -4.90 -34.59
C PRO A 315 -20.21 -5.26 -33.21
N ASN A 316 -20.68 -4.29 -32.43
CA ASN A 316 -21.29 -4.51 -31.12
C ASN A 316 -22.50 -3.56 -31.00
N PRO A 317 -23.74 -4.04 -31.11
CA PRO A 317 -24.18 -5.44 -31.11
C PRO A 317 -23.81 -6.25 -32.36
N ALA A 318 -23.57 -7.56 -32.18
CA ALA A 318 -23.15 -8.49 -33.22
C ALA A 318 -24.27 -9.48 -33.58
N ALA A 319 -24.47 -9.73 -34.92
CA ALA A 319 -25.40 -10.76 -35.37
C ALA A 319 -24.72 -12.13 -35.53
N HIS A 320 -23.57 -12.21 -36.16
CA HIS A 320 -22.92 -13.49 -36.47
C HIS A 320 -21.49 -13.60 -35.96
N LYS A 321 -20.71 -12.53 -35.98
CA LYS A 321 -19.32 -12.53 -35.57
C LYS A 321 -18.95 -11.22 -34.88
N VAL A 322 -17.93 -11.29 -34.06
CA VAL A 322 -17.27 -10.15 -33.41
C VAL A 322 -15.81 -10.16 -33.85
N ASN A 323 -15.32 -9.03 -34.33
CA ASN A 323 -13.92 -8.81 -34.62
C ASN A 323 -13.27 -8.07 -33.48
N ILE A 324 -12.05 -8.43 -33.13
CA ILE A 324 -11.24 -7.76 -32.16
C ILE A 324 -10.05 -7.14 -32.88
N LYS A 325 -10.01 -5.82 -32.93
CA LYS A 325 -8.85 -5.10 -33.45
C LYS A 325 -8.04 -4.59 -32.26
N THR A 326 -6.81 -5.07 -32.16
CA THR A 326 -5.89 -4.67 -31.06
C THR A 326 -4.44 -4.86 -31.51
N ASN A 327 -3.54 -4.04 -30.97
CA ASN A 327 -2.09 -4.20 -31.08
C ASN A 327 -1.50 -4.93 -29.88
N LEU A 328 -2.35 -5.42 -28.95
CA LEU A 328 -1.91 -6.15 -27.78
C LEU A 328 -1.69 -7.63 -28.08
N SER A 329 -0.64 -8.20 -27.51
CA SER A 329 -0.42 -9.65 -27.54
C SER A 329 -1.33 -10.31 -26.51
N LEU A 330 -2.34 -11.03 -27.01
CA LEU A 330 -3.28 -11.79 -26.17
C LEU A 330 -2.83 -13.24 -26.07
N SER A 331 -2.93 -13.83 -24.86
CA SER A 331 -2.63 -15.24 -24.64
C SER A 331 -3.89 -16.12 -24.73
N THR A 332 -5.00 -15.66 -24.18
CA THR A 332 -6.29 -16.36 -24.23
C THR A 332 -7.45 -15.37 -24.37
N ILE A 333 -8.51 -15.85 -25.03
CA ILE A 333 -9.78 -15.14 -25.14
C ILE A 333 -10.88 -16.10 -24.72
N GLY A 334 -11.74 -15.67 -23.81
CA GLY A 334 -12.89 -16.44 -23.35
C GLY A 334 -14.18 -15.62 -23.40
N VAL A 335 -15.31 -16.28 -23.67
CA VAL A 335 -16.63 -15.66 -23.62
C VAL A 335 -17.37 -16.19 -22.39
N TYR A 336 -17.98 -15.30 -21.62
CA TYR A 336 -18.67 -15.59 -20.38
C TYR A 336 -20.08 -14.99 -20.39
N ASN A 337 -21.03 -15.65 -19.76
CA ASN A 337 -22.36 -15.08 -19.52
C ASN A 337 -22.37 -14.15 -18.30
N VAL A 338 -23.54 -13.59 -17.98
CA VAL A 338 -23.76 -12.71 -16.83
C VAL A 338 -23.56 -13.40 -15.47
N LEU A 339 -23.51 -14.74 -15.44
CA LEU A 339 -23.21 -15.56 -14.26
C LEU A 339 -21.74 -16.03 -14.25
N GLU A 340 -20.86 -15.37 -15.02
CA GLU A 340 -19.42 -15.67 -15.15
C GLU A 340 -19.08 -17.10 -15.62
N LYS A 341 -20.06 -17.81 -16.17
CA LYS A 341 -19.84 -19.14 -16.74
C LYS A 341 -19.26 -19.02 -18.14
N LYS A 342 -18.12 -19.67 -18.38
CA LYS A 342 -17.51 -19.73 -19.73
C LYS A 342 -18.40 -20.46 -20.70
N ILE A 343 -18.64 -19.86 -21.87
CA ILE A 343 -19.54 -20.38 -22.91
C ILE A 343 -18.77 -20.59 -24.22
N HIS A 344 -19.08 -21.67 -24.90
CA HIS A 344 -18.54 -21.91 -26.23
C HIS A 344 -19.19 -20.98 -27.28
N ILE A 345 -18.39 -20.42 -28.16
CA ILE A 345 -18.85 -19.40 -29.14
C ILE A 345 -20.01 -19.94 -30.04
N SER A 346 -19.99 -21.23 -30.38
CA SER A 346 -21.05 -21.84 -31.18
C SER A 346 -22.41 -21.93 -30.54
N SER A 347 -22.48 -21.76 -29.19
CA SER A 347 -23.74 -21.87 -28.43
C SER A 347 -24.32 -20.51 -27.99
N LEU A 348 -23.81 -19.40 -28.56
CA LEU A 348 -24.27 -18.06 -28.18
C LEU A 348 -25.67 -17.78 -28.76
N LYS A 349 -26.63 -17.60 -27.88
CA LYS A 349 -27.98 -17.06 -28.17
C LYS A 349 -27.97 -15.54 -28.11
N SER A 350 -29.07 -14.90 -28.51
CA SER A 350 -29.23 -13.46 -28.30
C SER A 350 -29.12 -13.12 -26.82
N GLY A 351 -28.32 -12.13 -26.47
CA GLY A 351 -28.07 -11.79 -25.08
C GLY A 351 -26.80 -10.97 -24.85
N ILE A 352 -26.50 -10.73 -23.56
CA ILE A 352 -25.31 -10.02 -23.08
C ILE A 352 -24.26 -11.02 -22.67
N TYR A 353 -23.03 -10.81 -23.11
CA TYR A 353 -21.86 -11.62 -22.81
C TYR A 353 -20.67 -10.73 -22.46
N TYR A 354 -19.68 -11.34 -21.81
CA TYR A 354 -18.42 -10.70 -21.47
C TYR A 354 -17.27 -11.42 -22.16
N LEU A 355 -16.50 -10.66 -22.91
CA LEU A 355 -15.28 -11.14 -23.54
C LEU A 355 -14.11 -10.88 -22.59
N LYS A 356 -13.52 -11.94 -22.03
CA LYS A 356 -12.33 -11.87 -21.18
C LYS A 356 -11.09 -12.20 -22.00
N MET A 357 -10.16 -11.26 -22.07
CA MET A 357 -8.93 -11.35 -22.86
C MET A 357 -7.73 -11.28 -21.92
N GLN A 358 -6.91 -12.33 -21.89
CA GLN A 358 -5.69 -12.39 -21.09
C GLN A 358 -4.52 -11.78 -21.88
N LEU A 359 -3.75 -10.90 -21.26
CA LEU A 359 -2.54 -10.33 -21.84
C LEU A 359 -1.36 -11.30 -21.69
N LYS A 360 -0.54 -11.44 -22.75
CA LYS A 360 0.52 -12.47 -22.81
C LYS A 360 1.64 -12.27 -21.78
N ASN A 361 1.92 -11.05 -21.37
CA ASN A 361 3.05 -10.70 -20.49
C ASN A 361 2.61 -10.01 -19.19
N LEU A 362 1.33 -10.11 -18.83
CA LEU A 362 0.77 -9.53 -17.61
C LEU A 362 -0.22 -10.53 -17.03
N ASN A 363 -0.17 -10.74 -15.72
CA ASN A 363 -1.18 -11.55 -14.98
C ASN A 363 -2.55 -10.86 -14.92
N SER A 364 -2.88 -10.03 -15.90
CA SER A 364 -4.10 -9.24 -15.97
C SER A 364 -4.97 -9.63 -17.17
N SER A 365 -6.28 -9.54 -17.00
CA SER A 365 -7.25 -9.76 -18.05
C SER A 365 -8.09 -8.51 -18.29
N ILE A 366 -8.46 -8.29 -19.55
CA ILE A 366 -9.35 -7.21 -19.97
C ILE A 366 -10.72 -7.81 -20.23
N VAL A 367 -11.76 -7.23 -19.64
CA VAL A 367 -13.15 -7.64 -19.87
C VAL A 367 -13.89 -6.58 -20.68
N ARG A 368 -14.64 -7.02 -21.68
CA ARG A 368 -15.49 -6.17 -22.53
C ARG A 368 -16.88 -6.78 -22.68
N LYS A 369 -17.89 -5.94 -22.51
CA LYS A 369 -19.29 -6.33 -22.78
C LYS A 369 -19.52 -6.43 -24.29
N ILE A 370 -20.12 -7.52 -24.73
CA ILE A 370 -20.60 -7.73 -26.10
C ILE A 370 -22.10 -8.06 -26.07
N ILE A 371 -22.82 -7.61 -27.07
CA ILE A 371 -24.25 -7.85 -27.23
C ILE A 371 -24.43 -8.70 -28.47
N LYS A 372 -25.03 -9.88 -28.33
CA LYS A 372 -25.46 -10.77 -29.41
C LYS A 372 -26.92 -10.49 -29.75
N ARG A 373 -27.19 -10.17 -31.00
CA ARG A 373 -28.55 -10.08 -31.56
C ARG A 373 -29.02 -11.40 -32.13
#